data_1d017cadd2d0cdaa7daf62c5d1379f5d
#
_entry.id   1d017cadd2d0cdaa7daf62c5d1379f5d
#
_cell.length_a   1.000
_cell.length_b   1.000
_cell.length_c   1.000
_cell.angle_alpha   90.00
_cell.angle_beta   90.00
_cell.angle_gamma   90.00
#
_symmetry.space_group_name_H-M   'P 1'
#
loop_
_entity.id
_entity.type
_entity.pdbx_description
1 polymer ?
#
loop_
_entity_poly.entity_id
_entity_poly.type
_entity_poly.pdbx_seq_one_letter_code
_entity_poly.pdbx_strand_id
1 'polypeptide(L)'
;MLSGEVNSQTGKGLQHGKVIIGNQDVTDWSVARRAALVSRVFQNPLAGSCADLTVEENLVLAQGRSRTLSLRPALNSKRRRQFRDRLAGLELGLENRLGDRMGMLSGGQRQAVSLVMATLSPSQVLLLDEHTAALDPQTASYILSLTKTLVSEQKLTTLMVTHSMQQALDLGDRTLMLHSGSLALDISGDARKGLTVPDLLNAFAQQTATTPGSFTEDALLLG
;
A
#
# COMPACT_ATOMS: atom_id res chain seq x y z
N MET A 1 10.34 -4.72 5.48
CA MET A 1 10.87 -4.24 6.77
C MET A 1 9.81 -3.51 7.61
N LEU A 2 9.11 -2.49 7.11
CA LEU A 2 8.08 -1.78 7.89
C LEU A 2 6.94 -2.70 8.34
N SER A 3 6.48 -3.64 7.50
CA SER A 3 5.49 -4.66 7.85
C SER A 3 6.01 -5.75 8.78
N GLY A 4 7.33 -5.86 8.98
CA GLY A 4 7.97 -6.89 9.80
C GLY A 4 8.37 -8.15 9.03
N GLU A 5 8.08 -8.20 7.73
CA GLU A 5 8.54 -9.29 6.87
C GLU A 5 10.04 -9.13 6.62
N VAL A 6 10.82 -10.14 7.00
CA VAL A 6 12.24 -10.23 6.69
C VAL A 6 12.38 -11.15 5.48
N ASN A 7 13.20 -10.76 4.52
CA ASN A 7 13.45 -11.59 3.36
C ASN A 7 14.20 -12.86 3.85
N SER A 8 13.50 -14.00 3.86
CA SER A 8 14.01 -15.26 4.41
C SER A 8 15.22 -15.83 3.65
N GLN A 9 15.55 -15.28 2.48
CA GLN A 9 16.66 -15.76 1.67
C GLN A 9 18.04 -15.29 2.15
N THR A 10 18.14 -14.25 2.96
CA THR A 10 19.45 -13.75 3.40
C THR A 10 19.76 -13.94 4.88
N GLY A 11 18.81 -14.38 5.71
CA GLY A 11 19.02 -14.62 7.13
C GLY A 11 19.54 -13.41 7.94
N LYS A 12 19.73 -12.26 7.27
CA LYS A 12 20.23 -11.03 7.88
C LYS A 12 19.06 -10.09 8.09
N GLY A 13 18.57 -10.00 9.32
CA GLY A 13 17.74 -8.91 9.76
C GLY A 13 18.45 -7.56 9.57
N LEU A 14 17.78 -6.45 9.83
CA LEU A 14 18.39 -5.13 9.90
C LEU A 14 19.65 -5.22 10.78
N GLN A 15 20.82 -5.21 10.15
CA GLN A 15 22.07 -5.25 10.92
C GLN A 15 22.29 -3.97 11.72
N HIS A 16 21.74 -2.83 11.23
CA HIS A 16 21.75 -1.53 11.91
C HIS A 16 20.54 -0.72 11.50
N GLY A 17 19.85 -0.12 12.45
CA GLY A 17 18.73 0.77 12.22
C GLY A 17 17.56 0.55 13.18
N LYS A 18 16.69 1.54 13.26
CA LYS A 18 15.47 1.50 14.07
C LYS A 18 14.27 1.81 13.21
N VAL A 19 13.14 1.15 13.52
CA VAL A 19 11.83 1.46 12.96
C VAL A 19 10.98 2.06 14.07
N ILE A 20 10.68 3.35 13.94
CA ILE A 20 9.85 4.07 14.90
C ILE A 20 8.53 4.44 14.22
N ILE A 21 7.41 4.04 14.79
CA ILE A 21 6.08 4.37 14.32
C ILE A 21 5.36 5.16 15.42
N GLY A 22 5.01 6.41 15.11
CA GLY A 22 4.62 7.35 16.15
C GLY A 22 5.76 7.53 17.14
N ASN A 23 5.49 7.30 18.42
CA ASN A 23 6.49 7.38 19.48
C ASN A 23 6.97 6.00 19.96
N GLN A 24 6.75 4.94 19.17
CA GLN A 24 7.05 3.57 19.58
C GLN A 24 8.16 2.99 18.70
N ASP A 25 9.22 2.49 19.33
CA ASP A 25 10.22 1.65 18.68
C ASP A 25 9.63 0.26 18.45
N VAL A 26 9.43 -0.07 17.18
CA VAL A 26 8.84 -1.35 16.75
C VAL A 26 9.85 -2.27 16.09
N THR A 27 11.14 -1.97 16.22
CA THR A 27 12.23 -2.68 15.53
C THR A 27 12.18 -4.18 15.77
N ASP A 28 11.93 -4.59 17.00
CA ASP A 28 11.92 -6.02 17.39
C ASP A 28 10.49 -6.59 17.51
N TRP A 29 9.48 -5.84 17.07
CA TRP A 29 8.11 -6.35 17.12
C TRP A 29 7.86 -7.43 16.07
N SER A 30 7.12 -8.47 16.46
CA SER A 30 6.63 -9.47 15.52
C SER A 30 5.71 -8.84 14.47
N VAL A 31 5.58 -9.50 13.30
CA VAL A 31 4.65 -9.09 12.23
C VAL A 31 3.23 -8.91 12.77
N ALA A 32 2.76 -9.86 13.58
CA ALA A 32 1.41 -9.80 14.17
C ALA A 32 1.21 -8.56 15.06
N ARG A 33 2.22 -8.17 15.85
CA ARG A 33 2.15 -6.97 16.68
C ARG A 33 2.19 -5.69 15.85
N ARG A 34 3.05 -5.63 14.82
CA ARG A 34 3.11 -4.49 13.90
C ARG A 34 1.84 -4.33 13.08
N ALA A 35 1.12 -5.41 12.77
CA ALA A 35 -0.15 -5.36 12.03
C ALA A 35 -1.24 -4.53 12.72
N ALA A 36 -1.11 -4.22 14.01
CA ALA A 36 -1.98 -3.28 14.70
C ALA A 36 -1.72 -1.81 14.30
N LEU A 37 -0.50 -1.48 13.86
CA LEU A 37 -0.10 -0.12 13.50
C LEU A 37 0.07 0.08 11.99
N VAL A 38 0.36 -0.99 11.25
CA VAL A 38 0.71 -0.94 9.83
C VAL A 38 -0.31 -1.75 9.03
N SER A 39 -0.91 -1.10 8.05
CA SER A 39 -1.72 -1.74 7.02
C SER A 39 -0.92 -1.84 5.73
N ARG A 40 -1.19 -2.86 4.92
CA ARG A 40 -0.55 -3.03 3.61
C ARG A 40 -1.56 -3.43 2.54
N VAL A 41 -1.42 -2.82 1.37
CA VAL A 41 -2.08 -3.24 0.13
C VAL A 41 -1.00 -3.77 -0.79
N PHE A 42 -1.18 -4.98 -1.28
CA PHE A 42 -0.22 -5.68 -2.12
C PHE A 42 -0.47 -5.39 -3.60
N GLN A 43 0.54 -5.58 -4.42
CA GLN A 43 0.45 -5.55 -5.88
C GLN A 43 -0.58 -6.58 -6.37
N ASN A 44 -0.50 -7.81 -5.86
CA ASN A 44 -1.54 -8.81 -6.07
C ASN A 44 -2.55 -8.75 -4.91
N PRO A 45 -3.81 -8.34 -5.16
CA PRO A 45 -4.81 -8.22 -4.11
C PRO A 45 -5.15 -9.55 -3.41
N LEU A 46 -4.91 -10.68 -4.06
CA LEU A 46 -5.10 -12.00 -3.45
C LEU A 46 -4.03 -12.35 -2.40
N ALA A 47 -2.87 -11.69 -2.43
CA ALA A 47 -1.85 -11.88 -1.39
C ALA A 47 -2.29 -11.34 -0.01
N GLY A 48 -3.21 -10.37 0.00
CA GLY A 48 -3.76 -9.75 1.21
C GLY A 48 -5.18 -10.21 1.56
N SER A 49 -5.77 -11.18 0.82
CA SER A 49 -7.14 -11.63 0.99
C SER A 49 -7.28 -13.13 0.74
N CYS A 50 -8.40 -13.71 1.17
CA CYS A 50 -8.73 -15.11 0.93
C CYS A 50 -9.72 -15.22 -0.23
N ALA A 51 -9.27 -15.77 -1.36
CA ALA A 51 -10.05 -15.88 -2.59
C ALA A 51 -11.36 -16.69 -2.40
N ASP A 52 -11.32 -17.74 -1.58
CA ASP A 52 -12.44 -18.66 -1.34
C ASP A 52 -13.46 -18.12 -0.33
N LEU A 53 -13.10 -17.13 0.45
CA LEU A 53 -14.00 -16.46 1.37
C LEU A 53 -14.80 -15.38 0.65
N THR A 54 -15.99 -15.10 1.18
CA THR A 54 -16.84 -14.01 0.70
C THR A 54 -16.20 -12.64 0.97
N VAL A 55 -16.67 -11.61 0.29
CA VAL A 55 -16.26 -10.22 0.52
C VAL A 55 -16.47 -9.83 1.99
N GLU A 56 -17.66 -10.13 2.56
CA GLU A 56 -17.95 -9.81 3.96
C GLU A 56 -17.07 -10.56 4.95
N GLU A 57 -16.70 -11.81 4.68
CA GLU A 57 -15.77 -12.58 5.53
C GLU A 57 -14.36 -12.00 5.48
N ASN A 58 -13.88 -11.61 4.30
CA ASN A 58 -12.60 -10.91 4.16
C ASN A 58 -12.59 -9.58 4.93
N LEU A 59 -13.66 -8.80 4.86
CA LEU A 59 -13.81 -7.55 5.62
C LEU A 59 -13.84 -7.79 7.14
N VAL A 60 -14.47 -8.88 7.60
CA VAL A 60 -14.45 -9.27 9.03
C VAL A 60 -13.04 -9.60 9.48
N LEU A 61 -12.29 -10.39 8.71
CA LEU A 61 -10.90 -10.73 9.02
C LEU A 61 -10.03 -9.46 9.11
N ALA A 62 -10.17 -8.56 8.15
CA ALA A 62 -9.45 -7.29 8.14
C ALA A 62 -9.78 -6.42 9.35
N GLN A 63 -11.06 -6.34 9.75
CA GLN A 63 -11.49 -5.59 10.91
C GLN A 63 -11.02 -6.23 12.23
N GLY A 64 -10.82 -7.55 12.25
CA GLY A 64 -10.33 -8.30 13.40
C GLY A 64 -8.83 -8.19 13.66
N ARG A 65 -8.06 -7.65 12.73
CA ARG A 65 -6.60 -7.62 12.73
C ARG A 65 -5.96 -7.06 14.01
N SER A 66 -6.60 -6.10 14.66
CA SER A 66 -6.10 -5.46 15.87
C SER A 66 -6.89 -5.86 17.14
N ARG A 67 -7.74 -6.88 17.05
CA ARG A 67 -8.64 -7.26 18.15
C ARG A 67 -8.32 -8.64 18.69
N THR A 68 -8.51 -8.80 19.99
CA THR A 68 -8.53 -10.11 20.64
C THR A 68 -9.66 -10.97 20.05
N LEU A 69 -9.38 -12.24 19.79
CA LEU A 69 -10.38 -13.20 19.35
C LEU A 69 -11.55 -13.22 20.33
N SER A 70 -12.77 -13.11 19.81
CA SER A 70 -14.02 -13.16 20.58
C SER A 70 -14.88 -14.30 20.07
N LEU A 71 -15.51 -15.03 20.99
CA LEU A 71 -16.48 -16.09 20.68
C LEU A 71 -17.82 -15.55 20.15
N ARG A 72 -18.00 -14.21 20.06
CA ARG A 72 -19.22 -13.62 19.50
C ARG A 72 -19.25 -13.83 17.99
N PRO A 73 -20.44 -14.02 17.39
CA PRO A 73 -20.58 -14.12 15.94
C PRO A 73 -19.89 -12.95 15.25
N ALA A 74 -18.96 -13.29 14.35
CA ALA A 74 -18.16 -12.29 13.65
C ALA A 74 -19.01 -11.44 12.69
N LEU A 75 -20.07 -12.03 12.11
CA LEU A 75 -21.04 -11.38 11.23
C LEU A 75 -22.37 -11.15 11.96
N ASN A 76 -22.86 -9.92 11.91
CA ASN A 76 -24.19 -9.55 12.33
C ASN A 76 -24.77 -8.48 11.41
N SER A 77 -26.07 -8.21 11.50
CA SER A 77 -26.78 -7.26 10.63
C SER A 77 -26.18 -5.84 10.68
N LYS A 78 -25.70 -5.40 11.85
CA LYS A 78 -25.06 -4.09 12.03
C LYS A 78 -23.75 -4.00 11.24
N ARG A 79 -22.86 -5.01 11.35
CA ARG A 79 -21.60 -5.06 10.59
C ARG A 79 -21.85 -5.14 9.10
N ARG A 80 -22.78 -5.99 8.66
CA ARG A 80 -23.13 -6.13 7.27
C ARG A 80 -23.62 -4.80 6.67
N ARG A 81 -24.39 -4.02 7.42
CA ARG A 81 -24.80 -2.66 7.01
C ARG A 81 -23.58 -1.76 6.89
N GLN A 82 -22.70 -1.71 7.89
CA GLN A 82 -21.48 -0.91 7.84
C GLN A 82 -20.59 -1.25 6.63
N PHE A 83 -20.43 -2.53 6.32
CA PHE A 83 -19.66 -2.95 5.15
C PHE A 83 -20.34 -2.52 3.85
N ARG A 84 -21.66 -2.66 3.78
CA ARG A 84 -22.43 -2.21 2.61
C ARG A 84 -22.24 -0.71 2.40
N ASP A 85 -22.38 0.10 3.43
CA ASP A 85 -22.23 1.55 3.35
C ASP A 85 -20.81 1.95 2.90
N ARG A 86 -19.78 1.25 3.42
CA ARG A 86 -18.39 1.47 3.00
C ARG A 86 -18.14 1.11 1.55
N LEU A 87 -18.70 0.01 1.08
CA LEU A 87 -18.55 -0.45 -0.30
C LEU A 87 -19.38 0.37 -1.29
N ALA A 88 -20.55 0.87 -0.87
CA ALA A 88 -21.39 1.75 -1.70
C ALA A 88 -20.65 3.04 -2.10
N GLY A 89 -19.84 3.60 -1.19
CA GLY A 89 -19.01 4.76 -1.47
C GLY A 89 -17.93 4.55 -2.53
N LEU A 90 -17.72 3.31 -2.97
CA LEU A 90 -16.80 2.99 -4.06
C LEU A 90 -17.46 3.06 -5.45
N GLU A 91 -18.77 3.17 -5.56
CA GLU A 91 -19.50 3.23 -6.83
C GLU A 91 -19.17 2.07 -7.83
N LEU A 92 -18.82 0.89 -7.30
CA LEU A 92 -18.45 -0.32 -8.06
C LEU A 92 -19.50 -1.43 -7.97
N GLY A 93 -20.67 -1.15 -7.36
CA GLY A 93 -21.73 -2.13 -7.14
C GLY A 93 -21.38 -3.22 -6.11
N LEU A 94 -20.29 -3.05 -5.37
CA LEU A 94 -19.77 -4.02 -4.41
C LEU A 94 -20.64 -4.16 -3.16
N GLU A 95 -21.45 -3.16 -2.84
CA GLU A 95 -22.43 -3.17 -1.75
C GLU A 95 -23.49 -4.27 -1.92
N ASN A 96 -23.72 -4.71 -3.16
CA ASN A 96 -24.65 -5.80 -3.49
C ASN A 96 -23.95 -7.16 -3.61
N ARG A 97 -22.64 -7.22 -3.48
CA ARG A 97 -21.80 -8.39 -3.69
C ARG A 97 -21.09 -8.91 -2.44
N LEU A 98 -21.59 -8.55 -1.25
CA LEU A 98 -21.01 -8.96 0.04
C LEU A 98 -20.91 -10.48 0.20
N GLY A 99 -21.88 -11.23 -0.34
CA GLY A 99 -21.91 -12.69 -0.31
C GLY A 99 -21.10 -13.37 -1.42
N ASP A 100 -20.56 -12.63 -2.39
CA ASP A 100 -19.75 -13.19 -3.46
C ASP A 100 -18.36 -13.54 -2.94
N ARG A 101 -17.74 -14.61 -3.48
CA ARG A 101 -16.35 -14.94 -3.16
C ARG A 101 -15.40 -13.87 -3.72
N MET A 102 -14.38 -13.54 -2.94
CA MET A 102 -13.36 -12.55 -3.33
C MET A 102 -12.71 -12.88 -4.67
N GLY A 103 -12.49 -14.17 -4.96
CA GLY A 103 -11.94 -14.65 -6.22
C GLY A 103 -12.81 -14.39 -7.46
N MET A 104 -14.12 -14.18 -7.28
CA MET A 104 -15.08 -13.92 -8.36
C MET A 104 -15.16 -12.42 -8.77
N LEU A 105 -14.47 -11.55 -8.06
CA LEU A 105 -14.41 -10.13 -8.39
C LEU A 105 -13.44 -9.87 -9.54
N SER A 106 -13.62 -8.77 -10.28
CA SER A 106 -12.60 -8.28 -11.22
C SER A 106 -11.33 -7.84 -10.48
N GLY A 107 -10.21 -7.68 -11.19
CA GLY A 107 -8.95 -7.21 -10.60
C GLY A 107 -9.11 -5.87 -9.87
N GLY A 108 -9.74 -4.89 -10.51
CA GLY A 108 -10.01 -3.58 -9.92
C GLY A 108 -10.97 -3.64 -8.72
N GLN A 109 -12.03 -4.45 -8.80
CA GLN A 109 -12.95 -4.63 -7.68
C GLN A 109 -12.23 -5.27 -6.49
N ARG A 110 -11.38 -6.29 -6.70
CA ARG A 110 -10.55 -6.88 -5.63
C ARG A 110 -9.62 -5.85 -5.01
N GLN A 111 -9.00 -5.01 -5.84
CA GLN A 111 -8.08 -3.97 -5.36
C GLN A 111 -8.82 -2.93 -4.52
N ALA A 112 -10.02 -2.50 -4.96
CA ALA A 112 -10.86 -1.58 -4.19
C ALA A 112 -11.26 -2.18 -2.84
N VAL A 113 -11.68 -3.46 -2.80
CA VAL A 113 -11.97 -4.15 -1.53
C VAL A 113 -10.72 -4.23 -0.66
N SER A 114 -9.54 -4.51 -1.23
CA SER A 114 -8.27 -4.57 -0.48
C SER A 114 -7.90 -3.23 0.16
N LEU A 115 -8.15 -2.11 -0.52
CA LEU A 115 -8.00 -0.76 0.05
C LEU A 115 -8.96 -0.53 1.22
N VAL A 116 -10.22 -0.90 1.07
CA VAL A 116 -11.19 -0.82 2.19
C VAL A 116 -10.74 -1.70 3.35
N MET A 117 -10.32 -2.94 3.09
CA MET A 117 -9.79 -3.85 4.13
C MET A 117 -8.62 -3.22 4.89
N ALA A 118 -7.69 -2.57 4.18
CA ALA A 118 -6.52 -1.92 4.78
C ALA A 118 -6.90 -0.73 5.68
N THR A 119 -8.04 -0.08 5.40
CA THR A 119 -8.51 1.13 6.09
C THR A 119 -9.70 0.91 7.04
N LEU A 120 -10.17 -0.34 7.20
CA LEU A 120 -11.29 -0.66 8.11
C LEU A 120 -10.93 -0.52 9.59
N SER A 121 -9.70 -0.83 9.95
CA SER A 121 -9.19 -0.69 11.31
C SER A 121 -8.21 0.48 11.35
N PRO A 122 -8.19 1.26 12.43
CA PRO A 122 -7.20 2.33 12.60
C PRO A 122 -5.79 1.77 12.42
N SER A 123 -5.01 2.44 11.59
CA SER A 123 -3.58 2.19 11.42
C SER A 123 -2.84 3.52 11.41
N GLN A 124 -1.57 3.52 11.78
CA GLN A 124 -0.73 4.72 11.75
C GLN A 124 -0.02 4.86 10.41
N VAL A 125 0.26 3.72 9.76
CA VAL A 125 0.97 3.68 8.48
C VAL A 125 0.21 2.79 7.50
N LEU A 126 0.03 3.28 6.28
CA LEU A 126 -0.46 2.51 5.14
C LEU A 126 0.69 2.29 4.16
N LEU A 127 0.97 1.03 3.85
CA LEU A 127 1.94 0.64 2.82
C LEU A 127 1.19 0.25 1.56
N LEU A 128 1.54 0.86 0.45
CA LEU A 128 0.99 0.59 -0.88
C LEU A 128 2.12 0.07 -1.77
N ASP A 129 2.03 -1.18 -2.18
CA ASP A 129 3.07 -1.86 -2.93
C ASP A 129 2.60 -2.09 -4.36
N GLU A 130 2.98 -1.18 -5.27
CA GLU A 130 2.59 -1.20 -6.71
C GLU A 130 1.12 -1.56 -6.96
N HIS A 131 0.24 -1.08 -6.11
CA HIS A 131 -1.15 -1.54 -5.98
C HIS A 131 -2.04 -1.26 -7.20
N THR A 132 -1.51 -0.64 -8.24
CA THR A 132 -2.21 -0.38 -9.52
C THR A 132 -1.51 -0.98 -10.74
N ALA A 133 -0.34 -1.61 -10.58
CA ALA A 133 0.48 -2.06 -11.70
C ALA A 133 -0.19 -3.14 -12.58
N ALA A 134 -1.04 -3.98 -12.00
CA ALA A 134 -1.73 -5.07 -12.71
C ALA A 134 -3.12 -4.68 -13.25
N LEU A 135 -3.47 -3.39 -13.25
CA LEU A 135 -4.78 -2.87 -13.67
C LEU A 135 -4.68 -2.16 -15.01
N ASP A 136 -5.78 -2.17 -15.75
CA ASP A 136 -5.89 -1.33 -16.94
C ASP A 136 -5.85 0.17 -16.56
N PRO A 137 -5.48 1.07 -17.48
CA PRO A 137 -5.25 2.48 -17.17
C PRO A 137 -6.44 3.20 -16.53
N GLN A 138 -7.66 2.88 -16.97
CA GLN A 138 -8.86 3.53 -16.44
C GLN A 138 -9.11 3.08 -14.99
N THR A 139 -9.04 1.78 -14.73
CA THR A 139 -9.19 1.20 -13.40
C THR A 139 -8.07 1.67 -12.47
N ALA A 140 -6.82 1.73 -12.97
CA ALA A 140 -5.68 2.23 -12.21
C ALA A 140 -5.90 3.69 -11.74
N SER A 141 -6.33 4.57 -12.65
CA SER A 141 -6.65 5.98 -12.34
C SER A 141 -7.74 6.09 -11.28
N TYR A 142 -8.79 5.26 -11.40
CA TYR A 142 -9.85 5.20 -10.40
C TYR A 142 -9.33 4.76 -9.03
N ILE A 143 -8.54 3.68 -8.96
CA ILE A 143 -7.96 3.18 -7.69
C ILE A 143 -7.01 4.21 -7.06
N LEU A 144 -6.23 4.95 -7.86
CA LEU A 144 -5.37 6.04 -7.36
C LEU A 144 -6.20 7.18 -6.75
N SER A 145 -7.28 7.58 -7.42
CA SER A 145 -8.21 8.59 -6.90
C SER A 145 -8.85 8.14 -5.57
N LEU A 146 -9.33 6.90 -5.52
CA LEU A 146 -9.88 6.30 -4.30
C LEU A 146 -8.83 6.26 -3.16
N THR A 147 -7.60 5.88 -3.49
CA THR A 147 -6.48 5.86 -2.53
C THR A 147 -6.25 7.25 -1.95
N LYS A 148 -6.19 8.28 -2.80
CA LYS A 148 -5.99 9.68 -2.39
C LYS A 148 -7.11 10.14 -1.43
N THR A 149 -8.35 9.84 -1.77
CA THR A 149 -9.52 10.15 -0.92
C THR A 149 -9.40 9.50 0.45
N LEU A 150 -9.19 8.17 0.50
CA LEU A 150 -9.10 7.43 1.76
C LEU A 150 -7.92 7.88 2.64
N VAL A 151 -6.77 8.15 2.04
CA VAL A 151 -5.57 8.64 2.75
C VAL A 151 -5.85 10.02 3.35
N SER A 152 -6.47 10.92 2.58
CA SER A 152 -6.80 12.28 3.03
C SER A 152 -7.84 12.29 4.15
N GLU A 153 -8.95 11.55 3.97
CA GLU A 153 -10.05 11.49 4.96
C GLU A 153 -9.59 10.92 6.30
N GLN A 154 -8.74 9.89 6.26
CA GLN A 154 -8.26 9.22 7.47
C GLN A 154 -6.93 9.79 7.98
N LYS A 155 -6.34 10.77 7.29
CA LYS A 155 -5.04 11.39 7.61
C LYS A 155 -3.94 10.35 7.82
N LEU A 156 -3.87 9.36 6.93
CA LEU A 156 -2.92 8.26 7.05
C LEU A 156 -1.53 8.68 6.60
N THR A 157 -0.52 8.36 7.41
CA THR A 157 0.86 8.35 6.94
C THR A 157 1.02 7.22 5.93
N THR A 158 1.32 7.55 4.67
CA THR A 158 1.33 6.56 3.59
C THR A 158 2.71 6.48 2.95
N LEU A 159 3.21 5.26 2.76
CA LEU A 159 4.36 4.97 1.92
C LEU A 159 3.89 4.17 0.71
N MET A 160 4.03 4.75 -0.47
CA MET A 160 3.67 4.12 -1.74
C MET A 160 4.95 3.76 -2.51
N VAL A 161 5.04 2.51 -2.94
CA VAL A 161 6.05 2.04 -3.90
C VAL A 161 5.40 2.01 -5.27
N THR A 162 6.06 2.60 -6.26
CA THR A 162 5.64 2.61 -7.66
C THR A 162 6.87 2.65 -8.57
N HIS A 163 6.77 2.05 -9.75
CA HIS A 163 7.75 2.22 -10.82
C HIS A 163 7.39 3.39 -11.75
N SER A 164 6.22 4.00 -11.60
CA SER A 164 5.80 5.16 -12.37
C SER A 164 6.30 6.46 -11.74
N MET A 165 7.24 7.14 -12.41
CA MET A 165 7.75 8.45 -11.98
C MET A 165 6.66 9.50 -11.96
N GLN A 166 5.71 9.44 -12.89
CA GLN A 166 4.56 10.35 -12.91
C GLN A 166 3.71 10.18 -11.64
N GLN A 167 3.38 8.94 -11.27
CA GLN A 167 2.65 8.69 -10.02
C GLN A 167 3.43 9.16 -8.79
N ALA A 168 4.76 8.98 -8.78
CA ALA A 168 5.61 9.45 -7.69
C ALA A 168 5.63 10.97 -7.55
N LEU A 169 5.40 11.72 -8.65
CA LEU A 169 5.25 13.17 -8.64
C LEU A 169 3.83 13.64 -8.34
N ASP A 170 2.81 12.95 -8.83
CA ASP A 170 1.39 13.35 -8.69
C ASP A 170 0.83 13.05 -7.29
N LEU A 171 1.44 12.09 -6.61
CA LEU A 171 0.97 11.58 -5.31
C LEU A 171 2.02 11.82 -4.22
N GLY A 172 1.54 12.08 -3.00
CA GLY A 172 2.38 12.26 -1.83
C GLY A 172 3.11 13.62 -1.77
N ASP A 173 3.79 13.85 -0.67
CA ASP A 173 4.45 15.13 -0.32
C ASP A 173 5.99 15.03 -0.39
N ARG A 174 6.50 13.82 -0.53
CA ARG A 174 7.93 13.48 -0.58
C ARG A 174 8.17 12.34 -1.55
N THR A 175 9.18 12.48 -2.40
CA THR A 175 9.59 11.46 -3.39
C THR A 175 10.97 10.95 -3.02
N LEU A 176 11.07 9.64 -2.86
CA LEU A 176 12.31 8.92 -2.59
C LEU A 176 12.63 8.03 -3.79
N MET A 177 13.87 8.04 -4.26
CA MET A 177 14.34 7.11 -5.28
C MET A 177 15.47 6.25 -4.71
N LEU A 178 15.32 4.95 -4.90
CA LEU A 178 16.30 3.96 -4.45
C LEU A 178 17.07 3.42 -5.65
N HIS A 179 18.39 3.28 -5.48
CA HIS A 179 19.25 2.67 -6.46
C HIS A 179 20.29 1.78 -5.80
N SER A 180 20.46 0.55 -6.27
CA SER A 180 21.44 -0.40 -5.74
C SER A 180 21.41 -0.54 -4.19
N GLY A 181 20.21 -0.55 -3.62
CA GLY A 181 20.00 -0.71 -2.17
C GLY A 181 20.25 0.55 -1.33
N SER A 182 20.54 1.68 -1.97
CA SER A 182 20.80 2.97 -1.32
C SER A 182 19.77 4.02 -1.73
N LEU A 183 19.55 5.02 -0.86
CA LEU A 183 18.74 6.18 -1.18
C LEU A 183 19.51 7.11 -2.10
N ALA A 184 19.12 7.16 -3.38
CA ALA A 184 19.77 8.00 -4.39
C ALA A 184 19.21 9.42 -4.40
N LEU A 185 17.89 9.57 -4.16
CA LEU A 185 17.24 10.87 -4.22
C LEU A 185 16.17 10.98 -3.13
N ASP A 186 16.08 12.16 -2.52
CA ASP A 186 15.08 12.50 -1.50
C ASP A 186 14.62 13.94 -1.73
N ILE A 187 13.41 14.13 -2.24
CA ILE A 187 12.86 15.44 -2.58
C ILE A 187 11.54 15.65 -1.86
N SER A 188 11.39 16.79 -1.21
CA SER A 188 10.18 17.17 -0.48
C SER A 188 9.95 18.68 -0.49
N GLY A 189 8.77 19.11 -0.06
CA GLY A 189 8.44 20.54 0.10
C GLY A 189 8.56 21.35 -1.21
N ASP A 190 9.15 22.53 -1.13
CA ASP A 190 9.22 23.46 -2.28
C ASP A 190 10.10 22.91 -3.42
N ALA A 191 11.12 22.13 -3.10
CA ALA A 191 11.99 21.50 -4.11
C ALA A 191 11.23 20.50 -5.01
N ARG A 192 10.08 20.00 -4.56
CA ARG A 192 9.24 19.05 -5.32
C ARG A 192 8.22 19.76 -6.23
N LYS A 193 7.90 21.04 -5.92
CA LYS A 193 6.88 21.78 -6.65
C LYS A 193 7.33 22.05 -8.09
N GLY A 194 6.47 21.67 -9.05
CA GLY A 194 6.71 21.92 -10.47
C GLY A 194 7.74 20.99 -11.12
N LEU A 195 8.29 20.00 -10.39
CA LEU A 195 9.14 18.99 -11.00
C LEU A 195 8.39 18.19 -12.06
N THR A 196 9.06 17.96 -13.17
CA THR A 196 8.60 17.06 -14.23
C THR A 196 9.35 15.72 -14.19
N VAL A 197 8.84 14.73 -14.90
CA VAL A 197 9.54 13.43 -15.03
C VAL A 197 10.96 13.59 -15.59
N PRO A 198 11.21 14.41 -16.63
CA PRO A 198 12.58 14.70 -17.09
C PRO A 198 13.49 15.29 -16.01
N ASP A 199 12.98 16.19 -15.15
CA ASP A 199 13.77 16.77 -14.06
C ASP A 199 14.17 15.70 -13.04
N LEU A 200 13.23 14.81 -12.71
CA LEU A 200 13.47 13.71 -11.79
C LEU A 200 14.51 12.73 -12.34
N LEU A 201 14.44 12.40 -13.64
CA LEU A 201 15.42 11.57 -14.34
C LEU A 201 16.82 12.20 -14.34
N ASN A 202 16.90 13.49 -14.65
CA ASN A 202 18.17 14.23 -14.64
C ASN A 202 18.80 14.26 -13.25
N ALA A 203 18.01 14.55 -12.23
CA ALA A 203 18.47 14.55 -10.84
C ALA A 203 18.99 13.15 -10.43
N PHE A 204 18.27 12.10 -10.81
CA PHE A 204 18.68 10.73 -10.55
C PHE A 204 19.97 10.36 -11.27
N ALA A 205 20.10 10.69 -12.55
CA ALA A 205 21.31 10.42 -13.35
C ALA A 205 22.55 11.13 -12.76
N GLN A 206 22.41 12.36 -12.28
CA GLN A 206 23.50 13.10 -11.64
C GLN A 206 23.99 12.41 -10.36
N GLN A 207 23.07 11.90 -9.54
CA GLN A 207 23.39 11.21 -8.28
C GLN A 207 24.04 9.84 -8.54
N THR A 208 23.61 9.11 -9.57
CA THR A 208 24.12 7.78 -9.88
C THR A 208 25.43 7.82 -10.68
N ALA A 209 25.69 8.85 -11.48
CA ALA A 209 26.94 9.04 -12.21
C ALA A 209 28.17 9.25 -11.28
N THR A 210 27.94 9.72 -10.07
CA THR A 210 29.00 9.90 -9.07
C THR A 210 29.39 8.62 -8.33
N THR A 211 28.68 7.52 -8.55
CA THR A 211 28.99 6.21 -7.95
C THR A 211 29.75 5.35 -8.99
N PRO A 212 31.07 5.08 -8.86
CA PRO A 212 31.81 4.28 -9.81
C PRO A 212 31.27 2.83 -9.80
N GLY A 213 30.68 2.37 -10.90
CA GLY A 213 30.39 0.95 -11.10
C GLY A 213 29.00 0.54 -11.56
N SER A 214 28.08 1.43 -11.89
CA SER A 214 26.73 1.04 -12.30
C SER A 214 26.25 1.71 -13.59
N PHE A 215 26.88 1.41 -14.71
CA PHE A 215 26.25 1.55 -16.01
C PHE A 215 25.84 0.17 -16.49
N THR A 216 24.61 -0.27 -16.25
CA THR A 216 24.01 -1.39 -16.99
C THR A 216 22.49 -1.28 -16.98
N GLU A 217 21.94 -1.16 -18.17
CA GLU A 217 20.67 -1.66 -18.72
C GLU A 217 19.32 -1.27 -18.12
N ASP A 218 19.19 -0.89 -16.86
CA ASP A 218 17.87 -0.59 -16.28
C ASP A 218 17.26 0.76 -16.74
N ALA A 219 18.06 1.66 -17.31
CA ALA A 219 17.57 2.96 -17.78
C ALA A 219 16.80 2.87 -19.12
N LEU A 220 16.89 1.75 -19.84
CA LEU A 220 16.23 1.54 -21.13
C LEU A 220 14.84 0.89 -21.02
N LEU A 221 14.44 0.45 -19.85
CA LEU A 221 13.14 -0.21 -19.62
C LEU A 221 12.02 0.74 -19.19
N LEU A 222 12.28 2.06 -19.12
CA LEU A 222 11.33 3.08 -18.66
C LEU A 222 10.78 3.93 -19.81
N GLY A 223 10.74 3.39 -21.03
CA GLY A 223 10.07 3.99 -22.19
C GLY A 223 8.61 3.59 -22.28
#